data_02af4015b6434d7b0f83700118061261
#
_entry.id   02af4015b6434d7b0f83700118061261
#
_cell.length_a   1.000
_cell.length_b   1.000
_cell.length_c   1.000
_cell.angle_alpha   90.00
_cell.angle_beta   90.00
_cell.angle_gamma   90.00
#
_symmetry.space_group_name_H-M   'P 1'
#
loop_
_entity.id
_entity.type
_entity.pdbx_description
1 polymer ?
#
loop_
_entity_poly.entity_id
_entity_poly.type
_entity_poly.pdbx_seq_one_letter_code
_entity_poly.pdbx_strand_id
1 'polypeptide(L)'
;MGKQQLCYDDVQVGDALPPLIKNPTTRQLVQYAGASGDYYEIHYDHHFAVKSGLKDGVIVHGLLTAGWLAQLMTDWLPSPLALKKFGVSYRSMARPGDVITCTGTIVSKYEKDGLHLVDCDIAAENQQGEKCAIGNATVALPRRS
;
A
#
# COMPACT_ATOMS: atom_id res chain seq x y z
N MET A 1 9.03 11.56 -22.48
CA MET A 1 9.48 10.16 -22.63
C MET A 1 8.37 9.26 -22.11
N GLY A 2 7.74 8.45 -22.97
CA GLY A 2 6.72 7.51 -22.53
C GLY A 2 7.36 6.48 -21.59
N LYS A 3 6.70 6.18 -20.46
CA LYS A 3 7.09 5.02 -19.63
C LYS A 3 7.08 3.80 -20.54
N GLN A 4 8.18 3.07 -20.59
CA GLN A 4 8.24 1.80 -21.31
C GLN A 4 7.13 0.91 -20.73
N GLN A 5 6.29 0.35 -21.59
CA GLN A 5 5.16 -0.46 -21.16
C GLN A 5 5.69 -1.71 -20.45
N LEU A 6 5.36 -1.86 -19.18
CA LEU A 6 5.69 -3.07 -18.42
C LEU A 6 4.90 -4.26 -18.97
N CYS A 7 5.60 -5.32 -19.33
CA CYS A 7 5.02 -6.54 -19.87
C CYS A 7 5.27 -7.74 -18.94
N TYR A 8 4.48 -8.78 -19.11
CA TYR A 8 4.61 -10.03 -18.37
C TYR A 8 6.01 -10.67 -18.55
N ASP A 9 6.60 -10.51 -19.74
CA ASP A 9 7.92 -11.06 -20.08
C ASP A 9 9.08 -10.30 -19.40
N ASP A 10 8.82 -9.10 -18.87
CA ASP A 10 9.84 -8.23 -18.25
C ASP A 10 10.06 -8.54 -16.76
N VAL A 11 9.22 -9.34 -16.14
CA VAL A 11 9.23 -9.58 -14.70
C VAL A 11 9.45 -11.04 -14.36
N GLN A 12 10.10 -11.29 -13.21
CA GLN A 12 10.41 -12.63 -12.72
C GLN A 12 9.92 -12.82 -11.28
N VAL A 13 9.65 -14.07 -10.89
CA VAL A 13 9.42 -14.43 -9.48
C VAL A 13 10.67 -14.06 -8.67
N GLY A 14 10.48 -13.35 -7.56
CA GLY A 14 11.55 -12.82 -6.72
C GLY A 14 11.90 -11.37 -6.99
N ASP A 15 11.44 -10.77 -8.11
CA ASP A 15 11.67 -9.36 -8.37
C ASP A 15 10.97 -8.48 -7.34
N ALA A 16 11.69 -7.45 -6.87
CA ALA A 16 11.14 -6.42 -6.01
C ALA A 16 10.51 -5.30 -6.85
N LEU A 17 9.36 -4.81 -6.42
CA LEU A 17 8.76 -3.60 -6.95
C LEU A 17 9.54 -2.36 -6.47
N PRO A 18 9.58 -1.27 -7.26
CA PRO A 18 10.11 0.00 -6.78
C PRO A 18 9.41 0.41 -5.48
N PRO A 19 10.13 0.67 -4.38
CA PRO A 19 9.51 0.99 -3.09
C PRO A 19 8.83 2.36 -3.13
N LEU A 20 7.80 2.52 -2.30
CA LEU A 20 7.09 3.78 -2.09
C LEU A 20 7.27 4.22 -0.64
N ILE A 21 7.81 5.43 -0.41
CA ILE A 21 8.03 5.97 0.93
C ILE A 21 6.95 7.00 1.25
N LYS A 22 6.37 6.91 2.45
CA LYS A 22 5.36 7.82 2.98
C LYS A 22 5.79 8.38 4.34
N ASN A 23 5.56 9.66 4.52
CA ASN A 23 5.84 10.38 5.75
C ASN A 23 4.53 11.00 6.26
N PRO A 24 3.69 10.24 6.98
CA PRO A 24 2.41 10.74 7.44
C PRO A 24 2.56 11.92 8.40
N THR A 25 1.68 12.89 8.25
CA THR A 25 1.57 14.06 9.13
C THR A 25 0.17 14.16 9.70
N THR A 26 0.01 14.85 10.82
CA THR A 26 -1.32 15.12 11.39
C THR A 26 -2.22 15.85 10.40
N ARG A 27 -1.67 16.76 9.58
CA ARG A 27 -2.42 17.44 8.52
C ARG A 27 -2.99 16.42 7.52
N GLN A 28 -2.20 15.44 7.09
CA GLN A 28 -2.66 14.41 6.16
C GLN A 28 -3.80 13.58 6.76
N LEU A 29 -3.75 13.27 8.06
CA LEU A 29 -4.83 12.53 8.71
C LEU A 29 -6.13 13.32 8.73
N VAL A 30 -6.08 14.63 9.00
CA VAL A 30 -7.26 15.53 8.93
C VAL A 30 -7.82 15.59 7.50
N GLN A 31 -6.95 15.74 6.50
CA GLN A 31 -7.34 15.71 5.09
C GLN A 31 -8.00 14.38 4.70
N TYR A 32 -7.43 13.27 5.16
CA TYR A 32 -7.99 11.95 4.89
C TYR A 32 -9.33 11.73 5.58
N ALA A 33 -9.48 12.16 6.83
CA ALA A 33 -10.76 12.15 7.54
C ALA A 33 -11.85 12.88 6.74
N GLY A 34 -11.54 14.08 6.23
CA GLY A 34 -12.45 14.86 5.39
C GLY A 34 -12.78 14.18 4.06
N ALA A 35 -11.79 13.57 3.41
CA ALA A 35 -11.97 12.93 2.11
C ALA A 35 -12.70 11.58 2.19
N SER A 36 -12.45 10.80 3.26
CA SER A 36 -13.01 9.45 3.44
C SER A 36 -14.34 9.44 4.21
N GLY A 37 -14.61 10.48 4.99
CA GLY A 37 -15.72 10.50 5.95
C GLY A 37 -15.43 9.74 7.24
N ASP A 38 -14.21 9.22 7.43
CA ASP A 38 -13.79 8.59 8.68
C ASP A 38 -13.31 9.63 9.69
N TYR A 39 -14.25 10.14 10.44
CA TYR A 39 -14.04 11.15 11.48
C TYR A 39 -13.87 10.55 12.88
N TYR A 40 -13.41 9.32 12.99
CA TYR A 40 -13.12 8.76 14.29
C TYR A 40 -11.95 9.52 14.95
N GLU A 41 -12.16 10.05 16.12
CA GLU A 41 -11.29 11.03 16.78
C GLU A 41 -9.88 10.50 17.07
N ILE A 42 -9.67 9.20 17.12
CA ILE A 42 -8.33 8.60 17.31
C ILE A 42 -7.33 9.01 16.21
N HIS A 43 -7.82 9.55 15.10
CA HIS A 43 -6.99 9.92 13.95
C HIS A 43 -6.60 11.41 13.94
N TYR A 44 -7.28 12.27 14.70
CA TYR A 44 -7.02 13.73 14.65
C TYR A 44 -7.10 14.44 15.99
N ASP A 45 -7.67 13.82 17.05
CA ASP A 45 -7.73 14.40 18.39
C ASP A 45 -6.77 13.65 19.31
N HIS A 46 -5.63 14.29 19.63
CA HIS A 46 -4.60 13.70 20.49
C HIS A 46 -5.14 13.38 21.89
N HIS A 47 -5.94 14.28 22.47
CA HIS A 47 -6.50 14.08 23.81
C HIS A 47 -7.45 12.87 23.85
N PHE A 48 -8.33 12.79 22.86
CA PHE A 48 -9.23 11.64 22.72
C PHE A 48 -8.45 10.32 22.51
N ALA A 49 -7.44 10.34 21.63
CA ALA A 49 -6.61 9.16 21.36
C ALA A 49 -5.93 8.63 22.64
N VAL A 50 -5.29 9.53 23.41
CA VAL A 50 -4.64 9.16 24.67
C VAL A 50 -5.66 8.64 25.70
N LYS A 51 -6.81 9.27 25.84
CA LYS A 51 -7.90 8.82 26.72
C LYS A 51 -8.44 7.46 26.31
N SER A 52 -8.41 7.15 25.01
CA SER A 52 -8.84 5.85 24.45
C SER A 52 -7.76 4.75 24.58
N GLY A 53 -6.63 5.03 25.23
CA GLY A 53 -5.54 4.04 25.46
C GLY A 53 -4.40 4.10 24.45
N LEU A 54 -4.44 5.01 23.47
CA LEU A 54 -3.34 5.22 22.52
C LEU A 54 -2.32 6.19 23.13
N LYS A 55 -1.42 5.66 23.96
CA LYS A 55 -0.49 6.45 24.81
C LYS A 55 0.34 7.48 24.01
N ASP A 56 0.68 7.15 22.75
CA ASP A 56 1.51 8.00 21.89
C ASP A 56 0.69 8.93 20.99
N GLY A 57 -0.62 9.02 21.23
CA GLY A 57 -1.53 9.92 20.51
C GLY A 57 -2.15 9.31 19.25
N VAL A 58 -2.47 10.17 18.29
CA VAL A 58 -3.22 9.78 17.09
C VAL A 58 -2.48 8.76 16.22
N ILE A 59 -3.27 7.96 15.51
CA ILE A 59 -2.78 6.92 14.59
C ILE A 59 -3.26 7.17 13.17
N VAL A 60 -2.51 6.65 12.20
CA VAL A 60 -2.88 6.67 10.78
C VAL A 60 -4.10 5.78 10.55
N HIS A 61 -5.05 6.25 9.74
CA HIS A 61 -6.17 5.42 9.29
C HIS A 61 -5.65 4.15 8.60
N GLY A 62 -6.19 3.01 8.96
CA GLY A 62 -5.84 1.75 8.30
C GLY A 62 -6.07 1.81 6.79
N LEU A 63 -7.20 2.38 6.36
CA LEU A 63 -7.51 2.54 4.93
C LEU A 63 -6.57 3.51 4.21
N LEU A 64 -5.97 4.49 4.89
CA LEU A 64 -4.92 5.33 4.28
C LEU A 64 -3.65 4.49 4.03
N THR A 65 -3.26 3.63 4.97
CA THR A 65 -2.13 2.70 4.77
C THR A 65 -2.42 1.72 3.63
N ALA A 66 -3.62 1.18 3.55
CA ALA A 66 -4.04 0.35 2.41
C ALA A 66 -4.00 1.13 1.09
N GLY A 67 -4.38 2.40 1.10
CA GLY A 67 -4.28 3.30 -0.05
C GLY A 67 -2.84 3.48 -0.54
N TRP A 68 -1.86 3.54 0.36
CA TRP A 68 -0.44 3.60 -0.03
C TRP A 68 0.04 2.29 -0.66
N LEU A 69 -0.41 1.15 -0.16
CA LEU A 69 -0.11 -0.15 -0.79
C LEU A 69 -0.78 -0.29 -2.17
N ALA A 70 -2.00 0.22 -2.32
CA ALA A 70 -2.64 0.31 -3.64
C ALA A 70 -1.86 1.23 -4.58
N GLN A 71 -1.37 2.38 -4.08
CA GLN A 71 -0.52 3.30 -4.85
C GLN A 71 0.79 2.64 -5.27
N LEU A 72 1.45 1.86 -4.40
CA LEU A 72 2.64 1.08 -4.76
C LEU A 72 2.37 0.25 -6.03
N MET A 73 1.21 -0.41 -6.08
CA MET A 73 0.83 -1.23 -7.23
C MET A 73 0.52 -0.38 -8.47
N THR A 74 -0.29 0.65 -8.33
CA THR A 74 -0.73 1.47 -9.48
C THR A 74 0.38 2.36 -10.05
N ASP A 75 1.37 2.75 -9.23
CA ASP A 75 2.56 3.47 -9.72
C ASP A 75 3.49 2.57 -10.54
N TRP A 76 3.53 1.28 -10.22
CA TRP A 76 4.31 0.27 -10.94
C TRP A 76 3.63 -0.18 -12.23
N LEU A 77 2.31 -0.28 -12.24
CA LEU A 77 1.54 -0.81 -13.36
C LEU A 77 1.44 0.16 -14.55
N PRO A 78 1.33 -0.36 -15.79
CA PRO A 78 1.12 0.47 -16.97
C PRO A 78 -0.27 1.14 -16.97
N SER A 79 -1.24 0.53 -16.29
CA SER A 79 -2.61 1.03 -16.11
C SER A 79 -3.16 0.52 -14.77
N PRO A 80 -3.92 1.35 -14.03
CA PRO A 80 -4.63 0.89 -12.83
C PRO A 80 -5.59 -0.28 -13.09
N LEU A 81 -6.11 -0.40 -14.31
CA LEU A 81 -6.99 -1.49 -14.72
C LEU A 81 -6.31 -2.87 -14.73
N ALA A 82 -4.98 -2.90 -14.72
CA ALA A 82 -4.21 -4.13 -14.60
C ALA A 82 -4.33 -4.76 -13.20
N LEU A 83 -4.66 -4.00 -12.16
CA LEU A 83 -4.88 -4.52 -10.81
C LEU A 83 -6.20 -5.30 -10.75
N LYS A 84 -6.12 -6.62 -10.52
CA LYS A 84 -7.29 -7.52 -10.54
C LYS A 84 -7.77 -7.93 -9.16
N LYS A 85 -6.84 -8.10 -8.22
CA LYS A 85 -7.13 -8.39 -6.82
C LYS A 85 -6.22 -7.59 -5.91
N PHE A 86 -6.75 -7.20 -4.79
CA PHE A 86 -6.01 -6.48 -3.77
C PHE A 86 -6.59 -6.80 -2.39
N GLY A 87 -5.76 -7.19 -1.46
CA GLY A 87 -6.18 -7.48 -0.09
C GLY A 87 -5.10 -7.06 0.89
N VAL A 88 -5.52 -6.51 2.03
CA VAL A 88 -4.64 -6.01 3.09
C VAL A 88 -5.13 -6.50 4.44
N SER A 89 -4.18 -6.89 5.29
CA SER A 89 -4.40 -7.18 6.71
C SER A 89 -3.54 -6.23 7.55
N TYR A 90 -4.14 -5.57 8.53
CA TYR A 90 -3.46 -4.68 9.45
C TYR A 90 -2.77 -5.46 10.56
N ARG A 91 -1.57 -5.04 10.94
CA ARG A 91 -0.72 -5.72 11.95
C ARG A 91 -0.37 -4.82 13.11
N SER A 92 0.03 -3.59 12.84
CA SER A 92 0.35 -2.59 13.85
C SER A 92 -0.08 -1.20 13.40
N MET A 93 0.09 -0.22 14.27
CA MET A 93 -0.38 1.14 14.05
C MET A 93 0.76 1.99 13.47
N ALA A 94 0.54 2.59 12.31
CA ALA A 94 1.39 3.68 11.83
C ALA A 94 0.98 4.99 12.53
N ARG A 95 1.94 5.89 12.70
CA ARG A 95 1.73 7.18 13.38
C ARG A 95 2.26 8.34 12.56
N PRO A 96 1.73 9.56 12.77
CA PRO A 96 2.37 10.77 12.26
C PRO A 96 3.82 10.84 12.74
N GLY A 97 4.74 11.18 11.84
CA GLY A 97 6.18 11.21 12.10
C GLY A 97 6.93 9.93 11.78
N ASP A 98 6.23 8.83 11.52
CA ASP A 98 6.86 7.61 11.01
C ASP A 98 7.36 7.80 9.58
N VAL A 99 8.34 6.98 9.19
CA VAL A 99 8.74 6.77 7.81
C VAL A 99 8.21 5.40 7.39
N ILE A 100 7.16 5.38 6.59
CA ILE A 100 6.53 4.14 6.13
C ILE A 100 7.10 3.77 4.77
N THR A 101 7.72 2.60 4.68
CA THR A 101 8.21 2.03 3.43
C THR A 101 7.24 0.95 2.95
N CYS A 102 6.60 1.19 1.80
CA CYS A 102 5.78 0.19 1.12
C CYS A 102 6.66 -0.58 0.15
N THR A 103 6.63 -1.90 0.23
CA THR A 103 7.41 -2.81 -0.60
C THR A 103 6.51 -3.86 -1.24
N GLY A 104 6.97 -4.43 -2.35
CA GLY A 104 6.31 -5.53 -3.02
C GLY A 104 7.31 -6.49 -3.61
N THR A 105 6.97 -7.77 -3.64
CA THR A 105 7.78 -8.82 -4.25
C THR A 105 6.89 -9.73 -5.08
N ILE A 106 7.31 -10.07 -6.29
CA ILE A 106 6.61 -11.01 -7.16
C ILE A 106 6.81 -12.42 -6.62
N VAL A 107 5.71 -13.10 -6.33
CA VAL A 107 5.73 -14.45 -5.74
C VAL A 107 5.24 -15.52 -6.69
N SER A 108 4.46 -15.18 -7.71
CA SER A 108 4.02 -16.14 -8.71
C SER A 108 3.70 -15.49 -10.05
N LYS A 109 3.83 -16.27 -11.12
CA LYS A 109 3.45 -15.91 -12.49
C LYS A 109 2.74 -17.09 -13.12
N TYR A 110 1.61 -16.83 -13.76
CA TYR A 110 0.82 -17.91 -14.39
C TYR A 110 -0.13 -17.36 -15.45
N GLU A 111 -0.66 -18.25 -16.26
CA GLU A 111 -1.71 -17.94 -17.24
C GLU A 111 -3.04 -18.54 -16.75
N LYS A 112 -4.09 -17.74 -16.80
CA LYS A 112 -5.44 -18.18 -16.47
C LYS A 112 -6.46 -17.37 -17.25
N ASP A 113 -7.45 -18.03 -17.85
CA ASP A 113 -8.55 -17.44 -18.60
C ASP A 113 -8.07 -16.44 -19.68
N GLY A 114 -6.95 -16.77 -20.36
CA GLY A 114 -6.33 -15.92 -21.37
C GLY A 114 -5.58 -14.70 -20.84
N LEU A 115 -5.44 -14.56 -19.51
CA LEU A 115 -4.71 -13.49 -18.86
C LEU A 115 -3.35 -13.97 -18.37
N HIS A 116 -2.34 -13.11 -18.49
CA HIS A 116 -1.00 -13.31 -17.95
C HIS A 116 -0.95 -12.64 -16.56
N LEU A 117 -1.06 -13.43 -15.51
CA LEU A 117 -1.23 -13.00 -14.14
C LEU A 117 0.07 -13.04 -13.35
N VAL A 118 0.25 -12.05 -12.48
CA VAL A 118 1.38 -11.94 -11.57
C VAL A 118 0.83 -11.68 -10.18
N ASP A 119 1.20 -12.51 -9.21
CA ASP A 119 0.87 -12.31 -7.81
C ASP A 119 2.06 -11.66 -7.10
N CYS A 120 1.76 -10.68 -6.25
CA CYS A 120 2.73 -9.96 -5.44
C CYS A 120 2.33 -10.03 -3.97
N ASP A 121 3.31 -10.28 -3.11
CA ASP A 121 3.23 -9.97 -1.69
C ASP A 121 3.62 -8.51 -1.46
N ILE A 122 2.86 -7.79 -0.66
CA ILE A 122 3.06 -6.39 -0.37
C ILE A 122 3.07 -6.13 1.13
N ALA A 123 3.86 -5.16 1.58
CA ALA A 123 3.94 -4.77 2.98
C ALA A 123 4.21 -3.27 3.14
N ALA A 124 3.72 -2.70 4.24
CA ALA A 124 4.06 -1.37 4.72
C ALA A 124 4.74 -1.50 6.07
N GLU A 125 5.97 -1.01 6.19
CA GLU A 125 6.79 -1.11 7.40
C GLU A 125 7.19 0.28 7.87
N ASN A 126 7.26 0.47 9.20
CA ASN A 126 7.81 1.69 9.77
C ASN A 126 9.35 1.64 9.81
N GLN A 127 9.99 2.71 10.29
CA GLN A 127 11.45 2.84 10.37
C GLN A 127 12.13 1.84 11.33
N GLN A 128 11.38 1.16 12.21
CA GLN A 128 11.88 0.09 13.08
C GLN A 128 11.76 -1.30 12.42
N GLY A 129 11.23 -1.39 11.20
CA GLY A 129 10.97 -2.66 10.53
C GLY A 129 9.69 -3.37 11.03
N GLU A 130 8.84 -2.66 11.76
CA GLU A 130 7.55 -3.18 12.21
C GLU A 130 6.53 -3.07 11.07
N LYS A 131 5.90 -4.18 10.72
CA LYS A 131 4.88 -4.23 9.68
C LYS A 131 3.56 -3.64 10.17
N CYS A 132 3.18 -2.51 9.61
CA CYS A 132 1.88 -1.88 9.87
C CYS A 132 0.75 -2.60 9.11
N ALA A 133 1.04 -3.01 7.89
CA ALA A 133 0.12 -3.77 7.05
C ALA A 133 0.88 -4.73 6.15
N ILE A 134 0.24 -5.86 5.85
CA ILE A 134 0.69 -6.84 4.86
C ILE A 134 -0.46 -7.16 3.92
N GLY A 135 -0.16 -7.61 2.72
CA GLY A 135 -1.21 -7.98 1.79
C GLY A 135 -0.70 -8.72 0.57
N ASN A 136 -1.61 -8.93 -0.34
CA ASN A 136 -1.31 -9.49 -1.65
C ASN A 136 -2.10 -8.76 -2.74
N ALA A 137 -1.54 -8.79 -3.94
CA ALA A 137 -2.17 -8.22 -5.10
C ALA A 137 -1.97 -9.16 -6.30
N THR A 138 -2.98 -9.27 -7.15
CA THR A 138 -2.89 -9.95 -8.45
C THR A 138 -3.06 -8.92 -9.55
N VAL A 139 -2.15 -8.92 -10.50
CA VAL A 139 -2.18 -8.03 -11.66
C VAL A 139 -2.17 -8.83 -12.97
N ALA A 140 -2.79 -8.26 -14.01
CA ALA A 140 -2.73 -8.79 -15.36
C ALA A 140 -1.83 -7.90 -16.22
N LEU A 141 -0.71 -8.43 -16.71
CA LEU A 141 0.22 -7.71 -17.56
C LEU A 141 0.06 -8.12 -19.03
N PRO A 142 0.22 -7.18 -19.97
CA PRO A 142 0.25 -7.53 -21.39
C PRO A 142 1.50 -8.34 -21.68
N ARG A 143 1.43 -9.18 -22.72
CA ARG A 143 2.62 -9.79 -23.30
C ARG A 143 3.30 -8.83 -24.27
N ARG A 144 4.58 -9.00 -24.42
CA ARG A 144 5.33 -8.31 -25.48
C ARG A 144 4.88 -8.88 -26.84
N SER A 145 4.44 -8.00 -27.74
CA SER A 145 4.09 -8.34 -29.13
C SER A 145 5.33 -8.58 -29.99
#